data_88537d2484ef5d51f186521cea75c4ce
#
_entry.id   88537d2484ef5d51f186521cea75c4ce
#
_cell.length_a   1.000
_cell.length_b   1.000
_cell.length_c   1.000
_cell.angle_alpha   90.00
_cell.angle_beta   90.00
_cell.angle_gamma   90.00
#
_symmetry.space_group_name_H-M   'P 1'
#
loop_
_entity.id
_entity.type
_entity.pdbx_description
1 polymer ?
#
loop_
_entity_poly.entity_id
_entity_poly.type
_entity_poly.pdbx_seq_one_letter_code
_entity_poly.pdbx_strand_id
1 'polypeptide(L)'
;YGDSVFNSKQKYQIKGFQNFYQKKLKNYFNTVHFLPFYPSSSDSGFAVKDHYKIDSRIGKWSNISNFAKKNDVMADIVINHSSARGLWFRNFLREKKPGKNYFLTVNSKFNASKVVRPRDHELLKKINIFKKTEYLWRTFSPDQLDLNFKNPAVLLRFIKIMINLVNHGVTIFRLDAIAYLWKESGTKCINLKQTHEIIKLFRLICSFLNVK
;
A
#
# COMPACT_ATOMS: atom_id res chain seq x y z
N TYR A 1 -1.56 -2.89 -15.20
CA TYR A 1 -2.68 -2.75 -14.25
C TYR A 1 -3.69 -3.87 -14.44
N GLY A 2 -4.31 -4.34 -13.34
CA GLY A 2 -5.32 -5.40 -13.41
C GLY A 2 -6.58 -4.98 -14.17
N ASP A 3 -6.95 -3.73 -14.11
CA ASP A 3 -8.08 -3.11 -14.82
C ASP A 3 -7.77 -2.75 -16.28
N SER A 4 -6.50 -2.78 -16.69
CA SER A 4 -6.09 -2.52 -18.08
C SER A 4 -6.19 -3.76 -18.97
N VAL A 5 -6.41 -4.94 -18.39
CA VAL A 5 -6.57 -6.19 -19.14
C VAL A 5 -8.05 -6.47 -19.31
N PHE A 6 -8.54 -6.23 -20.52
CA PHE A 6 -9.92 -6.47 -20.87
C PHE A 6 -10.08 -7.76 -21.69
N ASN A 7 -10.98 -8.63 -21.26
CA ASN A 7 -11.47 -9.75 -22.08
C ASN A 7 -12.92 -10.07 -21.72
N SER A 8 -13.85 -9.74 -22.59
CA SER A 8 -15.28 -9.93 -22.41
C SER A 8 -15.72 -11.38 -22.19
N LYS A 9 -14.89 -12.37 -22.60
CA LYS A 9 -15.17 -13.80 -22.43
C LYS A 9 -14.74 -14.37 -21.07
N GLN A 10 -14.01 -13.60 -20.26
CA GLN A 10 -13.48 -14.07 -18.97
C GLN A 10 -14.17 -13.36 -17.81
N LYS A 11 -14.58 -14.13 -16.81
CA LYS A 11 -15.20 -13.60 -15.58
C LYS A 11 -14.27 -12.64 -14.80
N TYR A 12 -12.96 -12.88 -14.86
CA TYR A 12 -11.95 -12.10 -14.16
C TYR A 12 -10.87 -11.59 -15.12
N GLN A 13 -10.50 -10.34 -15.00
CA GLN A 13 -9.49 -9.69 -15.83
C GLN A 13 -8.13 -10.41 -15.77
N ILE A 14 -7.69 -10.80 -14.59
CA ILE A 14 -6.43 -11.53 -14.40
C ILE A 14 -6.38 -12.85 -15.19
N LYS A 15 -7.52 -13.53 -15.37
CA LYS A 15 -7.59 -14.77 -16.13
C LYS A 15 -7.38 -14.53 -17.63
N GLY A 16 -7.90 -13.41 -18.14
CA GLY A 16 -7.64 -12.96 -19.51
C GLY A 16 -6.14 -12.70 -19.74
N PHE A 17 -5.51 -11.98 -18.82
CA PHE A 17 -4.06 -11.77 -18.86
C PHE A 17 -3.29 -13.09 -18.78
N GLN A 18 -3.62 -13.99 -17.87
CA GLN A 18 -2.95 -15.28 -17.73
C GLN A 18 -2.99 -16.11 -19.02
N ASN A 19 -4.13 -16.12 -19.70
CA ASN A 19 -4.28 -16.80 -21.00
C ASN A 19 -3.39 -16.15 -22.09
N PHE A 20 -3.34 -14.83 -22.14
CA PHE A 20 -2.46 -14.09 -23.06
C PHE A 20 -0.98 -14.36 -22.74
N TYR A 21 -0.59 -14.28 -21.47
CA TYR A 21 0.77 -14.57 -21.02
C TYR A 21 1.21 -15.97 -21.44
N GLN A 22 0.40 -16.99 -21.18
CA GLN A 22 0.72 -18.38 -21.55
C GLN A 22 0.93 -18.56 -23.04
N LYS A 23 0.16 -17.87 -23.87
CA LYS A 23 0.23 -18.00 -25.34
C LYS A 23 1.36 -17.18 -25.97
N LYS A 24 1.70 -16.03 -25.39
CA LYS A 24 2.54 -15.03 -26.07
C LYS A 24 3.81 -14.65 -25.31
N LEU A 25 3.84 -14.74 -23.98
CA LEU A 25 4.90 -14.13 -23.19
C LEU A 25 5.73 -15.11 -22.36
N LYS A 26 5.23 -16.30 -22.03
CA LYS A 26 5.87 -17.24 -21.09
C LYS A 26 7.28 -17.70 -21.48
N ASN A 27 7.61 -17.67 -22.77
CA ASN A 27 8.92 -18.07 -23.27
C ASN A 27 9.96 -16.93 -23.21
N TYR A 28 9.50 -15.70 -22.94
CA TYR A 28 10.33 -14.50 -22.90
C TYR A 28 10.50 -13.92 -21.50
N PHE A 29 9.50 -14.15 -20.62
CA PHE A 29 9.46 -13.58 -19.27
C PHE A 29 9.05 -14.65 -18.28
N ASN A 30 9.74 -14.71 -17.14
CA ASN A 30 9.41 -15.57 -16.00
C ASN A 30 8.83 -14.81 -14.81
N THR A 31 8.88 -13.49 -14.85
CA THR A 31 8.41 -12.61 -13.77
C THR A 31 7.29 -11.70 -14.27
N VAL A 32 6.24 -11.57 -13.48
CA VAL A 32 5.11 -10.65 -13.76
C VAL A 32 4.86 -9.75 -12.58
N HIS A 33 4.85 -8.45 -12.83
CA HIS A 33 4.44 -7.45 -11.86
C HIS A 33 2.93 -7.18 -12.00
N PHE A 34 2.16 -7.60 -11.01
CA PHE A 34 0.78 -7.16 -10.87
C PHE A 34 0.75 -5.89 -10.03
N LEU A 35 0.45 -4.75 -10.65
CA LEU A 35 0.23 -3.49 -9.96
C LEU A 35 -0.96 -3.63 -8.99
N PRO A 36 -1.19 -2.66 -8.07
CA PRO A 36 -2.09 -2.88 -6.96
C PRO A 36 -3.43 -3.49 -7.37
N PHE A 37 -3.62 -4.73 -6.98
CA PHE A 37 -4.82 -5.53 -7.28
C PHE A 37 -5.82 -5.58 -6.11
N TYR A 38 -5.58 -4.77 -5.09
CA TYR A 38 -6.42 -4.68 -3.91
C TYR A 38 -7.70 -3.87 -4.18
N PRO A 39 -8.77 -4.06 -3.39
CA PRO A 39 -9.87 -3.11 -3.37
C PRO A 39 -9.34 -1.71 -3.07
N SER A 40 -9.60 -0.78 -3.95
CA SER A 40 -9.13 0.60 -3.86
C SER A 40 -10.28 1.60 -4.06
N SER A 41 -10.06 2.86 -3.79
CA SER A 41 -11.04 3.93 -3.98
C SER A 41 -10.65 4.91 -5.06
N SER A 42 -9.36 5.00 -5.40
CA SER A 42 -8.83 5.92 -6.40
C SER A 42 -7.39 5.57 -6.78
N ASP A 43 -6.78 6.41 -7.61
CA ASP A 43 -5.37 6.37 -7.99
C ASP A 43 -4.95 5.02 -8.58
N SER A 44 -5.75 4.49 -9.51
CA SER A 44 -5.47 3.25 -10.25
C SER A 44 -5.03 2.07 -9.36
N GLY A 45 -5.61 1.96 -8.15
CA GLY A 45 -5.30 0.89 -7.19
C GLY A 45 -4.45 1.34 -5.99
N PHE A 46 -3.78 2.49 -6.05
CA PHE A 46 -2.87 2.93 -4.98
C PHE A 46 -3.57 3.53 -3.76
N ALA A 47 -4.85 3.91 -3.82
CA ALA A 47 -5.63 4.23 -2.63
C ALA A 47 -6.28 2.97 -2.04
N VAL A 48 -5.48 2.12 -1.39
CA VAL A 48 -5.88 0.78 -0.93
C VAL A 48 -6.87 0.84 0.22
N LYS A 49 -8.02 0.16 0.09
CA LYS A 49 -9.04 0.00 1.15
C LYS A 49 -8.79 -1.22 2.02
N ASP A 50 -8.26 -2.30 1.46
CA ASP A 50 -8.01 -3.56 2.16
C ASP A 50 -6.86 -4.33 1.49
N HIS A 51 -5.72 -4.46 2.19
CA HIS A 51 -4.53 -5.15 1.69
C HIS A 51 -4.62 -6.68 1.76
N TYR A 52 -5.68 -7.23 2.34
CA TYR A 52 -5.86 -8.69 2.47
C TYR A 52 -6.82 -9.28 1.42
N LYS A 53 -7.42 -8.43 0.59
CA LYS A 53 -8.37 -8.86 -0.44
C LYS A 53 -7.87 -8.51 -1.83
N ILE A 54 -8.32 -9.26 -2.82
CA ILE A 54 -8.23 -8.88 -4.22
C ILE A 54 -9.53 -8.18 -4.62
N ASP A 55 -9.44 -7.15 -5.47
CA ASP A 55 -10.62 -6.54 -6.07
C ASP A 55 -11.37 -7.59 -6.89
N SER A 56 -12.66 -7.75 -6.60
CA SER A 56 -13.50 -8.80 -7.19
C SER A 56 -13.63 -8.70 -8.72
N ARG A 57 -13.37 -7.51 -9.28
CA ARG A 57 -13.35 -7.30 -10.75
C ARG A 57 -12.08 -7.90 -11.35
N ILE A 58 -10.94 -7.80 -10.63
CA ILE A 58 -9.64 -8.29 -11.09
C ILE A 58 -9.57 -9.81 -10.97
N GLY A 59 -9.91 -10.37 -9.80
CA GLY A 59 -9.80 -11.80 -9.60
C GLY A 59 -9.97 -12.28 -8.16
N LYS A 60 -9.31 -13.39 -7.86
CA LYS A 60 -9.27 -14.03 -6.53
C LYS A 60 -7.83 -14.43 -6.19
N TRP A 61 -7.54 -14.66 -4.92
CA TRP A 61 -6.24 -15.18 -4.48
C TRP A 61 -5.82 -16.45 -5.20
N SER A 62 -6.75 -17.36 -5.46
CA SER A 62 -6.46 -18.59 -6.23
C SER A 62 -5.93 -18.31 -7.64
N ASN A 63 -6.29 -17.20 -8.27
CA ASN A 63 -5.72 -16.82 -9.56
C ASN A 63 -4.24 -16.46 -9.43
N ILE A 64 -3.89 -15.63 -8.43
CA ILE A 64 -2.48 -15.27 -8.14
C ILE A 64 -1.68 -16.51 -7.77
N SER A 65 -2.15 -17.30 -6.79
CA SER A 65 -1.44 -18.49 -6.31
C SER A 65 -1.23 -19.54 -7.41
N ASN A 66 -2.20 -19.75 -8.28
CA ASN A 66 -2.04 -20.68 -9.40
C ASN A 66 -1.03 -20.17 -10.45
N PHE A 67 -0.97 -18.86 -10.68
CA PHE A 67 0.02 -18.26 -11.57
C PHE A 67 1.43 -18.36 -10.97
N ALA A 68 1.57 -18.11 -9.68
CA ALA A 68 2.82 -18.14 -8.92
C ALA A 68 3.46 -19.54 -8.85
N LYS A 69 2.71 -20.63 -9.07
CA LYS A 69 3.29 -21.98 -9.12
C LYS A 69 4.33 -22.19 -10.23
N LYS A 70 4.31 -21.34 -11.28
CA LYS A 70 5.15 -21.49 -12.46
C LYS A 70 5.89 -20.21 -12.85
N ASN A 71 5.70 -19.11 -12.14
CA ASN A 71 6.24 -17.81 -12.48
C ASN A 71 6.53 -17.02 -11.22
N ASP A 72 7.52 -16.16 -11.26
CA ASP A 72 7.73 -15.16 -10.21
C ASP A 72 6.63 -14.08 -10.28
N VAL A 73 6.09 -13.75 -9.12
CA VAL A 73 5.07 -12.72 -8.99
C VAL A 73 5.61 -11.56 -8.18
N MET A 74 5.61 -10.38 -8.78
CA MET A 74 5.87 -9.13 -8.09
C MET A 74 4.55 -8.45 -7.72
N ALA A 75 4.43 -7.96 -6.50
CA ALA A 75 3.29 -7.19 -6.01
C ALA A 75 3.72 -5.88 -5.36
N ASP A 76 2.87 -4.85 -5.50
CA ASP A 76 3.04 -3.59 -4.78
C ASP A 76 2.63 -3.72 -3.31
N ILE A 77 3.43 -3.14 -2.43
CA ILE A 77 3.05 -2.82 -1.07
C ILE A 77 2.93 -1.30 -0.98
N VAL A 78 1.70 -0.80 -0.98
CA VAL A 78 1.41 0.63 -0.80
C VAL A 78 1.56 0.94 0.68
N ILE A 79 2.78 1.32 1.07
CA ILE A 79 3.19 1.32 2.47
C ILE A 79 2.97 2.67 3.16
N ASN A 80 3.08 3.80 2.42
CA ASN A 80 3.02 5.13 3.04
C ASN A 80 1.62 5.54 3.49
N HIS A 81 0.58 5.09 2.80
CA HIS A 81 -0.79 5.57 2.98
C HIS A 81 -1.84 4.49 2.79
N SER A 82 -3.06 4.79 3.18
CA SER A 82 -4.24 3.95 2.93
C SER A 82 -5.44 4.82 2.60
N SER A 83 -6.45 4.23 1.96
CA SER A 83 -7.66 4.95 1.56
C SER A 83 -8.43 5.54 2.74
N ALA A 84 -8.90 6.78 2.58
CA ALA A 84 -9.87 7.43 3.47
C ALA A 84 -11.24 6.69 3.53
N ARG A 85 -11.49 5.76 2.60
CA ARG A 85 -12.73 4.95 2.52
C ARG A 85 -12.53 3.53 3.01
N GLY A 86 -11.31 3.18 3.49
CA GLY A 86 -10.95 1.87 4.00
C GLY A 86 -11.48 1.59 5.42
N LEU A 87 -11.44 0.30 5.80
CA LEU A 87 -11.81 -0.12 7.14
C LEU A 87 -10.94 0.53 8.23
N TRP A 88 -9.63 0.65 7.97
CA TRP A 88 -8.70 1.20 8.94
C TRP A 88 -9.05 2.63 9.32
N PHE A 89 -9.42 3.48 8.33
CA PHE A 89 -9.79 4.86 8.62
C PHE A 89 -11.14 4.96 9.35
N ARG A 90 -12.14 4.17 8.97
CA ARG A 90 -13.41 4.10 9.72
C ARG A 90 -13.18 3.68 11.17
N ASN A 91 -12.30 2.72 11.40
CA ASN A 91 -11.95 2.28 12.75
C ASN A 91 -11.13 3.32 13.50
N PHE A 92 -10.23 4.04 12.82
CA PHE A 92 -9.48 5.17 13.40
C PHE A 92 -10.43 6.22 14.00
N LEU A 93 -11.44 6.64 13.23
CA LEU A 93 -12.45 7.61 13.68
C LEU A 93 -13.28 7.10 14.88
N ARG A 94 -13.36 5.78 15.08
CA ARG A 94 -14.13 5.11 16.14
C ARG A 94 -13.26 4.54 17.26
N GLU A 95 -11.96 4.83 17.27
CA GLU A 95 -10.97 4.26 18.20
C GLU A 95 -10.93 2.72 18.24
N LYS A 96 -11.32 2.04 17.17
CA LYS A 96 -11.37 0.58 17.09
C LYS A 96 -10.14 -0.01 16.40
N LYS A 97 -9.75 -1.23 16.78
CA LYS A 97 -8.75 -2.04 16.09
C LYS A 97 -9.40 -2.89 14.99
N PRO A 98 -8.68 -3.20 13.86
CA PRO A 98 -7.44 -2.55 13.42
C PRO A 98 -7.74 -1.13 12.89
N GLY A 99 -6.79 -0.21 13.07
CA GLY A 99 -6.94 1.17 12.57
C GLY A 99 -6.71 2.23 13.64
N LYS A 100 -6.98 1.91 14.92
CA LYS A 100 -6.70 2.83 16.03
C LYS A 100 -5.25 3.32 15.98
N ASN A 101 -5.07 4.64 15.93
CA ASN A 101 -3.76 5.31 15.85
C ASN A 101 -2.90 4.92 14.62
N TYR A 102 -3.50 4.39 13.54
CA TYR A 102 -2.76 4.03 12.32
C TYR A 102 -2.43 5.24 11.46
N PHE A 103 -3.25 6.27 11.47
CA PHE A 103 -3.07 7.43 10.60
C PHE A 103 -2.27 8.53 11.29
N LEU A 104 -1.46 9.22 10.50
CA LEU A 104 -0.66 10.32 10.99
C LEU A 104 -1.54 11.56 11.17
N THR A 105 -1.59 12.04 12.40
CA THR A 105 -2.12 13.37 12.73
C THR A 105 -1.02 14.21 13.36
N VAL A 106 -1.11 15.52 13.14
CA VAL A 106 -0.24 16.51 13.74
C VAL A 106 -1.09 17.63 14.35
N ASN A 107 -0.57 18.29 15.37
CA ASN A 107 -1.23 19.45 15.97
C ASN A 107 -0.84 20.75 15.23
N SER A 108 -1.44 21.88 15.64
CA SER A 108 -1.20 23.20 15.03
C SER A 108 0.25 23.72 15.19
N LYS A 109 1.03 23.15 16.09
CA LYS A 109 2.44 23.54 16.33
C LYS A 109 3.43 22.85 15.38
N PHE A 110 2.95 21.91 14.55
CA PHE A 110 3.82 21.21 13.60
C PHE A 110 4.29 22.15 12.50
N ASN A 111 5.58 22.34 12.37
CA ASN A 111 6.19 23.16 11.33
C ASN A 111 6.34 22.36 10.03
N ALA A 112 5.44 22.59 9.07
CA ALA A 112 5.43 21.97 7.75
C ALA A 112 6.07 22.83 6.63
N SER A 113 6.70 23.96 6.94
CA SER A 113 7.19 24.92 5.94
C SER A 113 8.25 24.37 4.98
N LYS A 114 9.02 23.37 5.41
CA LYS A 114 10.09 22.73 4.62
C LYS A 114 9.65 21.41 3.95
N VAL A 115 8.41 20.97 4.14
CA VAL A 115 7.94 19.66 3.65
C VAL A 115 7.95 19.63 2.13
N VAL A 116 8.62 18.61 1.57
CA VAL A 116 8.60 18.36 0.12
C VAL A 116 7.24 17.77 -0.27
N ARG A 117 6.56 18.41 -1.20
CA ARG A 117 5.22 18.08 -1.64
C ARG A 117 5.23 17.58 -3.07
N PRO A 118 4.92 16.29 -3.31
CA PRO A 118 4.89 15.72 -4.66
C PRO A 118 3.61 16.06 -5.42
N ARG A 119 2.60 16.62 -4.74
CA ARG A 119 1.27 16.97 -5.31
C ARG A 119 0.79 18.32 -4.81
N ASP A 120 0.01 18.98 -5.66
CA ASP A 120 -0.50 20.33 -5.43
C ASP A 120 -1.92 20.32 -4.84
N HIS A 121 -2.09 19.77 -3.65
CA HIS A 121 -3.33 19.83 -2.87
C HIS A 121 -3.02 20.10 -1.40
N GLU A 122 -4.02 20.38 -0.61
CA GLU A 122 -3.84 20.66 0.81
C GLU A 122 -3.22 19.47 1.56
N LEU A 123 -2.02 19.65 2.12
CA LEU A 123 -1.26 18.62 2.83
C LEU A 123 -1.96 18.15 4.11
N LEU A 124 -2.52 19.09 4.87
CA LEU A 124 -3.05 18.87 6.22
C LEU A 124 -4.55 19.16 6.24
N LYS A 125 -5.36 18.14 6.47
CA LYS A 125 -6.82 18.29 6.63
C LYS A 125 -7.20 18.39 8.09
N LYS A 126 -7.78 19.51 8.50
CA LYS A 126 -8.34 19.69 9.85
C LYS A 126 -9.46 18.68 10.10
N ILE A 127 -9.39 18.00 11.23
CA ILE A 127 -10.45 17.10 11.72
C ILE A 127 -10.62 17.28 13.24
N ASN A 128 -11.83 17.00 13.72
CA ASN A 128 -12.11 16.95 15.14
C ASN A 128 -12.28 15.49 15.55
N ILE A 129 -11.31 14.96 16.29
CA ILE A 129 -11.28 13.58 16.80
C ILE A 129 -10.91 13.60 18.28
N PHE A 130 -11.51 12.70 19.05
CA PHE A 130 -11.16 12.52 20.47
C PHE A 130 -11.24 13.83 21.29
N LYS A 131 -12.23 14.68 21.00
CA LYS A 131 -12.39 16.00 21.60
C LYS A 131 -11.22 16.97 21.37
N LYS A 132 -10.39 16.71 20.36
CA LYS A 132 -9.26 17.55 19.97
C LYS A 132 -9.32 17.92 18.51
N THR A 133 -8.80 19.08 18.17
CA THR A 133 -8.54 19.47 16.79
C THR A 133 -7.17 18.94 16.39
N GLU A 134 -7.14 18.10 15.37
CA GLU A 134 -5.95 17.51 14.80
C GLU A 134 -5.93 17.75 13.29
N TYR A 135 -4.77 17.52 12.64
CA TYR A 135 -4.60 17.67 11.21
C TYR A 135 -4.12 16.36 10.62
N LEU A 136 -4.96 15.72 9.82
CA LEU A 136 -4.62 14.51 9.06
C LEU A 136 -3.62 14.83 7.95
N TRP A 137 -2.59 14.02 7.84
CA TRP A 137 -1.56 14.16 6.83
C TRP A 137 -1.94 13.44 5.52
N ARG A 138 -1.75 14.12 4.38
CA ARG A 138 -2.09 13.63 3.04
C ARG A 138 -0.98 14.01 2.06
N THR A 139 -0.03 13.11 1.83
CA THR A 139 1.11 13.39 0.94
C THR A 139 0.68 13.41 -0.53
N PHE A 140 -0.16 12.48 -0.98
CA PHE A 140 -0.40 12.23 -2.41
C PHE A 140 -1.77 12.66 -2.92
N SER A 141 -2.83 12.47 -2.15
CA SER A 141 -4.18 12.90 -2.54
C SER A 141 -5.11 13.04 -1.33
N PRO A 142 -6.26 13.70 -1.49
CA PRO A 142 -7.27 13.79 -0.43
C PRO A 142 -7.79 12.43 0.06
N ASP A 143 -7.72 11.39 -0.76
CA ASP A 143 -8.17 10.03 -0.43
C ASP A 143 -7.05 9.12 0.12
N GLN A 144 -5.79 9.54 0.04
CA GLN A 144 -4.62 8.80 0.50
C GLN A 144 -4.10 9.40 1.80
N LEU A 145 -4.49 8.79 2.92
CA LEU A 145 -4.12 9.25 4.26
C LEU A 145 -2.84 8.56 4.72
N ASP A 146 -1.84 9.36 5.10
CA ASP A 146 -0.54 8.84 5.50
C ASP A 146 -0.62 8.06 6.81
N LEU A 147 0.15 6.98 6.86
CA LEU A 147 0.22 6.08 8.01
C LEU A 147 1.30 6.55 9.01
N ASN A 148 1.05 6.30 10.27
CA ASN A 148 1.93 6.69 11.36
C ASN A 148 2.95 5.59 11.69
N PHE A 149 4.09 5.59 11.04
CA PHE A 149 5.18 4.62 11.29
C PHE A 149 5.89 4.81 12.65
N LYS A 150 5.59 5.86 13.41
CA LYS A 150 5.96 5.95 14.82
C LYS A 150 5.18 4.97 15.70
N ASN A 151 4.05 4.44 15.19
CA ASN A 151 3.27 3.42 15.86
C ASN A 151 3.73 2.02 15.41
N PRO A 152 4.35 1.20 16.29
CA PRO A 152 4.82 -0.14 15.93
C PRO A 152 3.71 -1.06 15.38
N ALA A 153 2.45 -0.81 15.75
CA ALA A 153 1.33 -1.61 15.24
C ALA A 153 1.12 -1.44 13.72
N VAL A 154 1.51 -0.29 13.15
CA VAL A 154 1.49 -0.08 11.70
C VAL A 154 2.57 -0.94 11.04
N LEU A 155 3.80 -0.90 11.55
CA LEU A 155 4.90 -1.71 11.07
C LEU A 155 4.57 -3.21 11.11
N LEU A 156 4.11 -3.71 12.26
CA LEU A 156 3.68 -5.10 12.42
C LEU A 156 2.53 -5.47 11.45
N ARG A 157 1.65 -4.53 11.14
CA ARG A 157 0.57 -4.76 10.17
C ARG A 157 1.14 -4.99 8.77
N PHE A 158 2.13 -4.22 8.33
CA PHE A 158 2.77 -4.41 7.03
C PHE A 158 3.58 -5.70 6.96
N ILE A 159 4.27 -6.10 8.02
CA ILE A 159 4.91 -7.42 8.09
C ILE A 159 3.89 -8.54 7.88
N LYS A 160 2.72 -8.47 8.53
CA LYS A 160 1.63 -9.44 8.32
C LYS A 160 1.07 -9.43 6.89
N ILE A 161 1.02 -8.26 6.24
CA ILE A 161 0.63 -8.14 4.83
C ILE A 161 1.67 -8.84 3.94
N MET A 162 2.98 -8.62 4.17
CA MET A 162 4.04 -9.32 3.44
C MET A 162 3.93 -10.83 3.58
N ILE A 163 3.78 -11.34 4.79
CA ILE A 163 3.58 -12.78 5.05
C ILE A 163 2.35 -13.32 4.30
N ASN A 164 1.23 -12.58 4.33
CA ASN A 164 0.04 -12.96 3.59
C ASN A 164 0.27 -13.05 2.08
N LEU A 165 1.02 -12.11 1.50
CA LEU A 165 1.37 -12.11 0.09
C LEU A 165 2.28 -13.30 -0.27
N VAL A 166 3.29 -13.58 0.55
CA VAL A 166 4.19 -14.75 0.38
C VAL A 166 3.39 -16.06 0.44
N ASN A 167 2.46 -16.19 1.37
CA ASN A 167 1.59 -17.36 1.48
C ASN A 167 0.70 -17.58 0.24
N HIS A 168 0.51 -16.53 -0.58
CA HIS A 168 -0.18 -16.60 -1.86
C HIS A 168 0.76 -16.71 -3.07
N GLY A 169 2.07 -16.88 -2.83
CA GLY A 169 3.08 -17.12 -3.85
C GLY A 169 3.73 -15.87 -4.43
N VAL A 170 3.57 -14.69 -3.81
CA VAL A 170 4.33 -13.49 -4.19
C VAL A 170 5.78 -13.68 -3.75
N THR A 171 6.72 -13.49 -4.70
CA THR A 171 8.16 -13.69 -4.49
C THR A 171 8.97 -12.40 -4.54
N ILE A 172 8.36 -11.32 -5.04
CA ILE A 172 9.03 -10.02 -5.19
C ILE A 172 8.09 -8.91 -4.71
N PHE A 173 8.63 -7.97 -3.93
CA PHE A 173 7.88 -6.80 -3.48
C PHE A 173 8.41 -5.51 -4.10
N ARG A 174 7.49 -4.67 -4.59
CA ARG A 174 7.76 -3.28 -4.86
C ARG A 174 7.16 -2.43 -3.74
N LEU A 175 8.00 -1.77 -2.97
CA LEU A 175 7.54 -0.85 -1.93
C LEU A 175 7.23 0.52 -2.55
N ASP A 176 5.96 0.91 -2.50
CA ASP A 176 5.52 2.20 -3.05
C ASP A 176 5.67 3.34 -2.04
N ALA A 177 6.03 4.54 -2.54
CA ALA A 177 6.08 5.80 -1.78
C ALA A 177 6.98 5.79 -0.53
N ILE A 178 8.02 4.96 -0.51
CA ILE A 178 8.89 4.70 0.66
C ILE A 178 9.60 5.93 1.21
N ALA A 179 9.90 6.92 0.38
CA ALA A 179 10.63 8.12 0.79
C ALA A 179 9.90 8.93 1.88
N TYR A 180 8.60 8.76 2.00
CA TYR A 180 7.72 9.59 2.83
C TYR A 180 7.25 8.90 4.13
N LEU A 181 7.83 7.78 4.54
CA LEU A 181 7.34 7.00 5.70
C LEU A 181 7.43 7.75 7.04
N TRP A 182 8.46 8.59 7.22
CA TRP A 182 8.68 9.28 8.49
C TRP A 182 8.52 10.79 8.35
N LYS A 183 7.80 11.41 9.29
CA LYS A 183 7.57 12.85 9.33
C LYS A 183 8.06 13.45 10.64
N GLU A 184 8.80 14.54 10.53
CA GLU A 184 9.36 15.27 11.67
C GLU A 184 9.24 16.78 11.44
N SER A 185 8.82 17.49 12.49
CA SER A 185 8.57 18.94 12.43
C SER A 185 9.83 19.71 12.04
N GLY A 186 9.70 20.67 11.13
CA GLY A 186 10.82 21.50 10.67
C GLY A 186 11.77 20.83 9.67
N THR A 187 11.49 19.59 9.25
CA THR A 187 12.26 18.85 8.24
C THR A 187 11.57 18.81 6.87
N LYS A 188 12.27 18.28 5.88
CA LYS A 188 11.71 18.03 4.53
C LYS A 188 10.68 16.89 4.50
N CYS A 189 10.58 16.07 5.55
CA CYS A 189 9.71 14.89 5.65
C CYS A 189 9.85 13.90 4.47
N ILE A 190 11.04 13.83 3.89
CA ILE A 190 11.42 12.92 2.82
C ILE A 190 12.83 12.39 3.08
N ASN A 191 13.03 11.09 2.86
CA ASN A 191 14.32 10.40 3.00
C ASN A 191 15.00 10.62 4.38
N LEU A 192 14.21 10.70 5.45
CA LEU A 192 14.75 10.83 6.79
C LEU A 192 15.43 9.53 7.24
N LYS A 193 16.36 9.62 8.19
CA LYS A 193 17.12 8.47 8.72
C LYS A 193 16.21 7.31 9.13
N GLN A 194 15.13 7.60 9.82
CA GLN A 194 14.16 6.60 10.29
C GLN A 194 13.45 5.88 9.12
N THR A 195 13.24 6.57 8.01
CA THR A 195 12.72 5.96 6.77
C THR A 195 13.67 4.87 6.28
N HIS A 196 14.96 5.16 6.23
CA HIS A 196 15.98 4.18 5.81
C HIS A 196 16.06 2.98 6.77
N GLU A 197 15.95 3.20 8.08
CA GLU A 197 15.95 2.10 9.06
C GLU A 197 14.71 1.18 8.88
N ILE A 198 13.55 1.74 8.60
CA ILE A 198 12.35 0.95 8.27
C ILE A 198 12.57 0.12 7.01
N ILE A 199 13.16 0.69 5.96
CA ILE A 199 13.45 -0.02 4.71
C ILE A 199 14.45 -1.16 4.94
N LYS A 200 15.51 -0.93 5.72
CA LYS A 200 16.47 -1.98 6.10
C LYS A 200 15.78 -3.12 6.84
N LEU A 201 14.87 -2.83 7.75
CA LEU A 201 14.09 -3.85 8.45
C LEU A 201 13.24 -4.67 7.46
N PHE A 202 12.54 -4.04 6.51
CA PHE A 202 11.77 -4.77 5.48
C PHE A 202 12.68 -5.61 4.61
N ARG A 203 13.89 -5.13 4.28
CA ARG A 203 14.87 -5.94 3.54
C ARG A 203 15.30 -7.19 4.32
N LEU A 204 15.55 -7.07 5.63
CA LEU A 204 15.86 -8.21 6.49
C LEU A 204 14.69 -9.21 6.54
N ILE A 205 13.46 -8.72 6.62
CA ILE A 205 12.25 -9.57 6.59
C ILE A 205 12.15 -10.29 5.26
N CYS A 206 12.40 -9.63 4.13
CA CYS A 206 12.43 -10.27 2.81
C CYS A 206 13.47 -11.40 2.76
N SER A 207 14.67 -11.16 3.30
CA SER A 207 15.71 -12.19 3.37
C SER A 207 15.28 -13.38 4.23
N PHE A 208 14.64 -13.14 5.37
CA PHE A 208 14.11 -14.19 6.25
C PHE A 208 12.98 -14.99 5.59
N LEU A 209 12.13 -14.33 4.80
CA LEU A 209 11.03 -14.96 4.05
C LEU A 209 11.49 -15.58 2.72
N ASN A 210 12.78 -15.48 2.39
CA ASN A 210 13.35 -15.92 1.11
C ASN A 210 12.66 -15.33 -0.12
N VAL A 211 12.39 -14.01 -0.08
CA VAL A 211 11.79 -13.21 -1.16
C VAL A 211 12.61 -11.95 -1.44
N LYS A 212 12.32 -11.28 -2.56
CA LYS A 212 13.04 -10.09 -3.02
C LYS A 212 12.24 -8.81 -2.81
#